data_80c959c371d92d8c6758d8eb4811610b
#
_entry.id   80c959c371d92d8c6758d8eb4811610b
#
_cell.length_a   1.000
_cell.length_b   1.000
_cell.length_c   1.000
_cell.angle_alpha   90.00
_cell.angle_beta   90.00
_cell.angle_gamma   90.00
#
_symmetry.space_group_name_H-M   'P 1'
#
loop_
_entity.id
_entity.type
_entity.pdbx_description
1 polymer ?
#
loop_
_entity_poly.entity_id
_entity_poly.type
_entity_poly.pdbx_seq_one_letter_code
_entity_poly.pdbx_strand_id
1 'polypeptide(L)'
;MRIATITNWAYGITVGLTLASGSAMLMASSADRVERQAVQQRQVFDTLSDEVENDAWALSDLARLYVIKPSPETLTQYQQLQQTDKSIEQRLGGLKDNGASREELALLQDGLRIANELQDEQQAALAHVARGDAPAAIAVLYGTAYETELERMQTQIDRFRQMLEHRAAVAIDQATERSRIWRTLSEIMVGLTALMFLFVLGFILKRRVLYPVVRLSDVVQRLASQDYAVETPHFTQVDEIGDMAQAIRIFRENGLARQRLEQQRDADWAIRELLARMTQRLQG
;
A
#
# COMPACT_ATOMS: atom_id res chain seq x y z
N MET A 1 -25.85 11.41 28.18
CA MET A 1 -24.91 10.28 27.87
C MET A 1 -23.69 10.46 28.75
N ARG A 2 -23.26 9.42 29.42
CA ARG A 2 -22.04 9.46 30.26
C ARG A 2 -20.81 9.70 29.39
N ILE A 3 -19.84 10.46 29.86
CA ILE A 3 -18.58 10.76 29.13
C ILE A 3 -17.90 9.46 28.72
N ALA A 4 -17.87 8.49 29.63
CA ALA A 4 -17.30 7.16 29.34
C ALA A 4 -17.92 6.47 28.11
N THR A 5 -19.24 6.59 27.91
CA THR A 5 -19.92 6.00 26.74
C THR A 5 -19.47 6.66 25.43
N ILE A 6 -19.38 7.99 25.40
CA ILE A 6 -18.97 8.74 24.20
C ILE A 6 -17.51 8.43 23.86
N THR A 7 -16.64 8.37 24.88
CA THR A 7 -15.22 8.05 24.69
C THR A 7 -15.03 6.63 24.16
N ASN A 8 -15.78 5.65 24.69
CA ASN A 8 -15.72 4.26 24.22
C ASN A 8 -16.18 4.13 22.76
N TRP A 9 -17.25 4.81 22.37
CA TRP A 9 -17.70 4.84 20.97
C TRP A 9 -16.67 5.51 20.05
N ALA A 10 -16.12 6.65 20.44
CA ALA A 10 -15.08 7.33 19.69
C ALA A 10 -13.84 6.44 19.52
N TYR A 11 -13.40 5.77 20.58
CA TYR A 11 -12.30 4.81 20.54
C TYR A 11 -12.59 3.63 19.61
N GLY A 12 -13.76 3.01 19.73
CA GLY A 12 -14.17 1.89 18.87
C GLY A 12 -14.21 2.26 17.38
N ILE A 13 -14.75 3.43 17.04
CA ILE A 13 -14.80 3.91 15.66
C ILE A 13 -13.38 4.21 15.13
N THR A 14 -12.53 4.85 15.95
CA THR A 14 -11.15 5.15 15.55
C THR A 14 -10.34 3.87 15.28
N VAL A 15 -10.45 2.88 16.17
CA VAL A 15 -9.81 1.57 15.97
C VAL A 15 -10.35 0.88 14.73
N GLY A 16 -11.67 0.88 14.53
CA GLY A 16 -12.31 0.30 13.34
C GLY A 16 -11.83 0.94 12.04
N LEU A 17 -11.76 2.27 11.98
CA LEU A 17 -11.26 3.02 10.83
C LEU A 17 -9.77 2.74 10.56
N THR A 18 -8.95 2.66 11.61
CA THR A 18 -7.52 2.36 11.49
C THR A 18 -7.29 0.95 10.94
N LEU A 19 -8.03 -0.05 11.44
CA LEU A 19 -7.96 -1.42 10.95
C LEU A 19 -8.43 -1.53 9.48
N ALA A 20 -9.52 -0.84 9.13
CA ALA A 20 -10.03 -0.82 7.77
C ALA A 20 -9.05 -0.13 6.80
N SER A 21 -8.43 1.00 7.21
CA SER A 21 -7.40 1.67 6.43
C SER A 21 -6.17 0.78 6.22
N GLY A 22 -5.70 0.11 7.28
CA GLY A 22 -4.60 -0.87 7.18
C GLY A 22 -4.91 -2.03 6.23
N SER A 23 -6.13 -2.56 6.29
CA SER A 23 -6.59 -3.62 5.37
C SER A 23 -6.64 -3.14 3.92
N ALA A 24 -7.14 -1.93 3.66
CA ALA A 24 -7.16 -1.34 2.33
C ALA A 24 -5.75 -1.12 1.78
N MET A 25 -4.80 -0.70 2.61
CA MET A 25 -3.40 -0.54 2.23
C MET A 25 -2.73 -1.89 1.89
N LEU A 26 -3.02 -2.96 2.63
CA LEU A 26 -2.53 -4.30 2.31
C LEU A 26 -3.09 -4.81 0.97
N MET A 27 -4.36 -4.51 0.67
CA MET A 27 -4.97 -4.84 -0.62
C MET A 27 -4.34 -4.05 -1.78
N ALA A 28 -4.04 -2.77 -1.60
CA ALA A 28 -3.30 -1.97 -2.58
C ALA A 28 -1.90 -2.56 -2.82
N SER A 29 -1.17 -2.90 -1.76
CA SER A 29 0.17 -3.52 -1.86
C SER A 29 0.16 -4.87 -2.58
N SER A 30 -0.93 -5.65 -2.48
CA SER A 30 -1.06 -6.91 -3.22
C SER A 30 -1.23 -6.69 -4.72
N ALA A 31 -1.96 -5.66 -5.13
CA ALA A 31 -2.11 -5.27 -6.54
C ALA A 31 -0.77 -4.81 -7.14
N ASP A 32 0.04 -4.03 -6.40
CA ASP A 32 1.38 -3.62 -6.83
C ASP A 32 2.35 -4.82 -7.02
N ARG A 33 2.14 -5.92 -6.30
CA ARG A 33 2.92 -7.16 -6.51
C ARG A 33 2.54 -7.84 -7.82
N VAL A 34 1.26 -7.89 -8.15
CA VAL A 34 0.78 -8.46 -9.42
C VAL A 34 1.32 -7.67 -10.60
N GLU A 35 1.29 -6.34 -10.52
CA GLU A 35 1.86 -5.46 -11.53
C GLU A 35 3.36 -5.74 -11.74
N ARG A 36 4.15 -5.78 -10.66
CA ARG A 36 5.59 -6.09 -10.75
C ARG A 36 5.87 -7.47 -11.33
N GLN A 37 5.08 -8.47 -10.97
CA GLN A 37 5.21 -9.82 -11.56
C GLN A 37 4.91 -9.81 -13.06
N ALA A 38 3.87 -9.12 -13.51
CA ALA A 38 3.54 -9.00 -14.93
C ALA A 38 4.67 -8.31 -15.72
N VAL A 39 5.25 -7.25 -15.17
CA VAL A 39 6.38 -6.55 -15.79
C VAL A 39 7.63 -7.44 -15.86
N GLN A 40 7.95 -8.17 -14.78
CA GLN A 40 9.09 -9.09 -14.77
C GLN A 40 8.90 -10.25 -15.75
N GLN A 41 7.71 -10.85 -15.81
CA GLN A 41 7.40 -11.90 -16.78
C GLN A 41 7.57 -11.40 -18.21
N ARG A 42 7.02 -10.21 -18.52
CA ARG A 42 7.21 -9.58 -19.82
C ARG A 42 8.69 -9.45 -20.17
N GLN A 43 9.50 -8.90 -19.27
CA GLN A 43 10.93 -8.70 -19.51
C GLN A 43 11.67 -10.02 -19.78
N VAL A 44 11.36 -11.09 -19.03
CA VAL A 44 11.95 -12.42 -19.27
C VAL A 44 11.59 -12.94 -20.66
N PHE A 45 10.33 -12.80 -21.06
CA PHE A 45 9.85 -13.28 -22.34
C PHE A 45 10.40 -12.46 -23.53
N ASP A 46 10.47 -11.14 -23.38
CA ASP A 46 11.09 -10.27 -24.39
C ASP A 46 12.56 -10.67 -24.60
N THR A 47 13.32 -10.84 -23.50
CA THR A 47 14.74 -11.26 -23.59
C THR A 47 14.91 -12.62 -24.29
N LEU A 48 14.04 -13.60 -23.96
CA LEU A 48 14.10 -14.92 -24.60
C LEU A 48 13.72 -14.87 -26.09
N SER A 49 12.76 -14.03 -26.46
CA SER A 49 12.37 -13.83 -27.86
C SER A 49 13.48 -13.18 -28.67
N ASP A 50 14.11 -12.14 -28.10
CA ASP A 50 15.25 -11.46 -28.69
C ASP A 50 16.45 -12.41 -28.86
N GLU A 51 16.73 -13.28 -27.88
CA GLU A 51 17.77 -14.28 -27.94
C GLU A 51 17.53 -15.25 -29.11
N VAL A 52 16.30 -15.78 -29.27
CA VAL A 52 15.94 -16.67 -30.39
C VAL A 52 16.10 -16.00 -31.73
N GLU A 53 15.57 -14.80 -31.88
CA GLU A 53 15.62 -14.06 -33.15
C GLU A 53 17.05 -13.70 -33.51
N ASN A 54 17.82 -13.15 -32.56
CA ASN A 54 19.21 -12.76 -32.80
C ASN A 54 20.11 -13.96 -33.15
N ASP A 55 19.94 -15.10 -32.46
CA ASP A 55 20.69 -16.32 -32.73
C ASP A 55 20.41 -16.83 -34.15
N ALA A 56 19.13 -16.87 -34.55
CA ALA A 56 18.74 -17.33 -35.90
C ALA A 56 19.28 -16.41 -37.03
N TRP A 57 19.20 -15.09 -36.85
CA TRP A 57 19.75 -14.13 -37.78
C TRP A 57 21.27 -14.20 -37.84
N ALA A 58 21.97 -14.26 -36.71
CA ALA A 58 23.43 -14.35 -36.68
C ALA A 58 23.95 -15.65 -37.33
N LEU A 59 23.27 -16.80 -37.11
CA LEU A 59 23.60 -18.05 -37.79
C LEU A 59 23.37 -17.94 -39.29
N SER A 60 22.25 -17.32 -39.73
CA SER A 60 21.96 -17.09 -41.14
C SER A 60 23.01 -16.22 -41.80
N ASP A 61 23.40 -15.11 -41.18
CA ASP A 61 24.40 -14.18 -41.69
C ASP A 61 25.79 -14.84 -41.79
N LEU A 62 26.22 -15.60 -40.79
CA LEU A 62 27.47 -16.33 -40.80
C LEU A 62 27.49 -17.41 -41.88
N ALA A 63 26.40 -18.16 -42.06
CA ALA A 63 26.27 -19.17 -43.09
C ALA A 63 26.34 -18.53 -44.51
N ARG A 64 25.60 -17.44 -44.74
CA ARG A 64 25.61 -16.69 -46.00
C ARG A 64 26.99 -16.11 -46.30
N LEU A 65 27.66 -15.53 -45.30
CA LEU A 65 29.02 -15.01 -45.45
C LEU A 65 30.00 -16.12 -45.84
N TYR A 66 29.90 -17.29 -45.17
CA TYR A 66 30.77 -18.43 -45.48
C TYR A 66 30.56 -18.97 -46.90
N VAL A 67 29.30 -19.03 -47.35
CA VAL A 67 28.99 -19.52 -48.71
C VAL A 67 29.56 -18.60 -49.79
N ILE A 68 29.58 -17.27 -49.59
CA ILE A 68 30.14 -16.30 -50.53
C ILE A 68 31.67 -16.27 -50.43
N LYS A 69 32.22 -16.27 -49.21
CA LYS A 69 33.64 -16.15 -48.93
C LYS A 69 34.07 -17.20 -47.89
N PRO A 70 34.34 -18.42 -48.32
CA PRO A 70 34.75 -19.47 -47.41
C PRO A 70 36.03 -19.11 -46.65
N SER A 71 35.93 -19.03 -45.31
CA SER A 71 37.07 -18.84 -44.42
C SER A 71 36.95 -19.75 -43.19
N PRO A 72 38.08 -20.30 -42.69
CA PRO A 72 38.06 -21.12 -41.48
C PRO A 72 37.55 -20.35 -40.26
N GLU A 73 37.79 -19.06 -40.23
CA GLU A 73 37.35 -18.17 -39.11
C GLU A 73 35.82 -18.06 -39.07
N THR A 74 35.16 -17.76 -40.20
CA THR A 74 33.70 -17.68 -40.29
C THR A 74 33.04 -19.01 -39.94
N LEU A 75 33.62 -20.14 -40.40
CA LEU A 75 33.09 -21.46 -40.06
C LEU A 75 33.22 -21.75 -38.57
N THR A 76 34.34 -21.37 -37.97
CA THR A 76 34.53 -21.53 -36.52
C THR A 76 33.51 -20.68 -35.71
N GLN A 77 33.27 -19.44 -36.13
CA GLN A 77 32.24 -18.58 -35.48
C GLN A 77 30.84 -19.18 -35.61
N TYR A 78 30.46 -19.68 -36.78
CA TYR A 78 29.17 -20.35 -36.98
C TYR A 78 29.03 -21.57 -36.07
N GLN A 79 30.08 -22.44 -36.01
CA GLN A 79 30.05 -23.63 -35.16
C GLN A 79 30.01 -23.31 -33.66
N GLN A 80 30.71 -22.26 -33.23
CA GLN A 80 30.66 -21.80 -31.84
C GLN A 80 29.27 -21.29 -31.45
N LEU A 81 28.66 -20.47 -32.31
CA LEU A 81 27.32 -19.97 -32.08
C LEU A 81 26.30 -21.12 -32.04
N GLN A 82 26.38 -22.05 -32.98
CA GLN A 82 25.51 -23.24 -32.98
C GLN A 82 25.66 -24.12 -31.72
N GLN A 83 26.86 -24.26 -31.16
CA GLN A 83 27.09 -25.02 -29.94
C GLN A 83 26.55 -24.30 -28.66
N THR A 84 26.48 -22.97 -28.72
CA THR A 84 26.01 -22.16 -27.61
C THR A 84 24.48 -22.04 -27.64
N ASP A 85 23.86 -22.34 -28.79
CA ASP A 85 22.41 -22.26 -28.94
C ASP A 85 21.69 -23.27 -28.01
N LYS A 86 20.71 -22.76 -27.29
CA LYS A 86 19.95 -23.58 -26.35
C LYS A 86 18.94 -24.46 -27.09
N SER A 87 18.75 -25.70 -26.61
CA SER A 87 17.71 -26.56 -27.16
C SER A 87 16.30 -25.96 -27.02
N ILE A 88 15.40 -26.37 -27.93
CA ILE A 88 13.97 -25.95 -27.87
C ILE A 88 13.38 -26.25 -26.48
N GLU A 89 13.68 -27.43 -25.93
CA GLU A 89 13.17 -27.85 -24.62
C GLU A 89 13.65 -26.94 -23.48
N GLN A 90 14.91 -26.50 -23.54
CA GLN A 90 15.46 -25.57 -22.55
C GLN A 90 14.80 -24.18 -22.63
N ARG A 91 14.59 -23.67 -23.84
CA ARG A 91 13.92 -22.36 -24.06
C ARG A 91 12.46 -22.43 -23.65
N LEU A 92 11.70 -23.44 -24.03
CA LEU A 92 10.30 -23.65 -23.67
C LEU A 92 10.13 -23.96 -22.18
N GLY A 93 11.06 -24.70 -21.58
CA GLY A 93 11.06 -24.97 -20.13
C GLY A 93 11.13 -23.71 -19.32
N GLY A 94 12.07 -22.82 -19.65
CA GLY A 94 12.21 -21.52 -18.99
C GLY A 94 10.96 -20.65 -19.08
N LEU A 95 10.26 -20.66 -20.21
CA LEU A 95 9.01 -19.90 -20.40
C LEU A 95 7.85 -20.49 -19.63
N LYS A 96 7.71 -21.81 -19.62
CA LYS A 96 6.68 -22.53 -18.88
C LYS A 96 6.80 -22.26 -17.38
N ASP A 97 8.00 -22.30 -16.84
CA ASP A 97 8.29 -22.02 -15.42
C ASP A 97 7.99 -20.57 -15.05
N ASN A 98 8.08 -19.65 -16.00
CA ASN A 98 7.71 -18.24 -15.84
C ASN A 98 6.23 -17.94 -16.19
N GLY A 99 5.38 -18.95 -16.37
CA GLY A 99 3.94 -18.81 -16.48
C GLY A 99 3.42 -18.45 -17.87
N ALA A 100 4.12 -18.87 -18.95
CA ALA A 100 3.62 -18.77 -20.31
C ALA A 100 2.36 -19.63 -20.51
N SER A 101 1.38 -19.09 -21.25
CA SER A 101 0.17 -19.82 -21.63
C SER A 101 0.47 -20.89 -22.66
N ARG A 102 -0.46 -21.85 -22.85
CA ARG A 102 -0.33 -22.88 -23.88
C ARG A 102 -0.26 -22.32 -25.28
N GLU A 103 -1.00 -21.26 -25.55
CA GLU A 103 -1.03 -20.59 -26.87
C GLU A 103 0.28 -19.86 -27.13
N GLU A 104 0.83 -19.15 -26.15
CA GLU A 104 2.13 -18.51 -26.23
C GLU A 104 3.25 -19.53 -26.47
N LEU A 105 3.24 -20.62 -25.73
CA LEU A 105 4.21 -21.70 -25.90
C LEU A 105 4.13 -22.33 -27.29
N ALA A 106 2.92 -22.50 -27.86
CA ALA A 106 2.73 -23.05 -29.19
C ALA A 106 3.31 -22.14 -30.29
N LEU A 107 3.08 -20.81 -30.18
CA LEU A 107 3.64 -19.85 -31.16
C LEU A 107 5.17 -19.84 -31.12
N LEU A 108 5.77 -19.82 -29.95
CA LEU A 108 7.22 -19.86 -29.84
C LEU A 108 7.80 -21.22 -30.30
N GLN A 109 7.12 -22.32 -29.99
CA GLN A 109 7.50 -23.65 -30.42
C GLN A 109 7.51 -23.73 -31.96
N ASP A 110 6.52 -23.15 -32.65
CA ASP A 110 6.52 -23.05 -34.09
C ASP A 110 7.68 -22.21 -34.64
N GLY A 111 7.97 -21.06 -34.03
CA GLY A 111 9.11 -20.22 -34.39
C GLY A 111 10.44 -20.95 -34.22
N LEU A 112 10.64 -21.62 -33.07
CA LEU A 112 11.87 -22.42 -32.83
C LEU A 112 11.99 -23.62 -33.74
N ARG A 113 10.88 -24.27 -34.13
CA ARG A 113 10.91 -25.34 -35.13
C ARG A 113 11.39 -24.85 -36.49
N ILE A 114 10.89 -23.70 -36.95
CA ILE A 114 11.33 -23.07 -38.21
C ILE A 114 12.82 -22.66 -38.11
N ALA A 115 13.26 -22.12 -36.98
CA ALA A 115 14.67 -21.79 -36.75
C ALA A 115 15.59 -23.03 -36.91
N ASN A 116 15.18 -24.19 -36.38
CA ASN A 116 15.92 -25.43 -36.55
C ASN A 116 15.90 -25.93 -38.00
N GLU A 117 14.77 -25.84 -38.68
CA GLU A 117 14.71 -26.20 -40.14
C GLU A 117 15.63 -25.31 -40.96
N LEU A 118 15.68 -24.01 -40.70
CA LEU A 118 16.64 -23.08 -41.31
C LEU A 118 18.09 -23.45 -41.00
N GLN A 119 18.38 -23.89 -39.78
CA GLN A 119 19.72 -24.34 -39.38
C GLN A 119 20.13 -25.62 -40.12
N ASP A 120 19.21 -26.56 -40.37
CA ASP A 120 19.46 -27.74 -41.18
C ASP A 120 19.78 -27.37 -42.64
N GLU A 121 19.05 -26.41 -43.22
CA GLU A 121 19.35 -25.87 -44.57
C GLU A 121 20.70 -25.15 -44.62
N GLN A 122 21.09 -24.41 -43.57
CA GLN A 122 22.41 -23.79 -43.46
C GLN A 122 23.51 -24.86 -43.47
N GLN A 123 23.37 -25.93 -42.67
CA GLN A 123 24.34 -27.02 -42.64
C GLN A 123 24.45 -27.73 -43.98
N ALA A 124 23.34 -27.95 -44.69
CA ALA A 124 23.32 -28.51 -46.02
C ALA A 124 24.10 -27.61 -47.01
N ALA A 125 23.88 -26.27 -46.94
CA ALA A 125 24.62 -25.31 -47.78
C ALA A 125 26.13 -25.30 -47.47
N LEU A 126 26.49 -25.33 -46.17
CA LEU A 126 27.92 -25.43 -45.79
C LEU A 126 28.57 -26.72 -46.32
N ALA A 127 27.83 -27.85 -46.32
CA ALA A 127 28.30 -29.12 -46.89
C ALA A 127 28.45 -29.05 -48.42
N HIS A 128 27.66 -28.27 -49.16
CA HIS A 128 27.84 -28.01 -50.58
C HIS A 128 29.13 -27.23 -50.81
N VAL A 129 29.45 -26.21 -50.04
CA VAL A 129 30.73 -25.49 -50.14
C VAL A 129 31.92 -26.43 -49.91
N ALA A 130 31.84 -27.29 -48.88
CA ALA A 130 32.92 -28.26 -48.63
C ALA A 130 33.17 -29.25 -49.79
N ARG A 131 32.17 -29.53 -50.63
CA ARG A 131 32.23 -30.33 -51.79
C ARG A 131 32.66 -29.55 -53.05
N GLY A 132 32.87 -28.25 -52.96
CA GLY A 132 33.21 -27.36 -54.08
C GLY A 132 32.02 -26.90 -54.92
N ASP A 133 30.78 -27.12 -54.45
CA ASP A 133 29.55 -26.76 -55.15
C ASP A 133 28.96 -25.45 -54.54
N ALA A 134 29.67 -24.35 -54.70
CA ALA A 134 29.24 -23.05 -54.23
C ALA A 134 27.93 -22.54 -54.86
N PRO A 135 27.65 -22.82 -56.18
CA PRO A 135 26.36 -22.41 -56.78
C PRO A 135 25.14 -23.04 -56.05
N ALA A 136 25.20 -24.33 -55.71
CA ALA A 136 24.13 -25.00 -54.98
C ALA A 136 23.95 -24.43 -53.58
N ALA A 137 25.06 -24.14 -52.88
CA ALA A 137 25.01 -23.50 -51.57
C ALA A 137 24.35 -22.10 -51.61
N ILE A 138 24.69 -21.28 -52.60
CA ILE A 138 24.06 -19.97 -52.83
C ILE A 138 22.57 -20.13 -53.13
N ALA A 139 22.20 -21.10 -53.98
CA ALA A 139 20.79 -21.34 -54.30
C ALA A 139 19.93 -21.72 -53.08
N VAL A 140 20.49 -22.40 -52.09
CA VAL A 140 19.82 -22.70 -50.83
C VAL A 140 19.62 -21.43 -50.01
N LEU A 141 20.67 -20.74 -49.59
CA LEU A 141 20.60 -19.66 -48.60
C LEU A 141 20.11 -18.31 -49.13
N TYR A 142 20.13 -18.11 -50.44
CA TYR A 142 19.62 -16.94 -51.15
C TYR A 142 18.38 -17.24 -51.98
N GLY A 143 17.85 -18.47 -51.86
CA GLY A 143 16.62 -18.88 -52.52
C GLY A 143 15.39 -18.28 -51.84
N THR A 144 14.32 -18.07 -52.60
CA THR A 144 13.04 -17.54 -52.08
C THR A 144 12.43 -18.42 -51.00
N ALA A 145 12.67 -19.73 -51.03
CA ALA A 145 12.17 -20.65 -50.00
C ALA A 145 12.80 -20.33 -48.63
N TYR A 146 14.11 -20.19 -48.56
CA TYR A 146 14.83 -19.83 -47.34
C TYR A 146 14.40 -18.47 -46.77
N GLU A 147 14.29 -17.46 -47.65
CA GLU A 147 13.80 -16.13 -47.26
C GLU A 147 12.38 -16.19 -46.67
N THR A 148 11.48 -16.96 -47.31
CA THR A 148 10.10 -17.10 -46.84
C THR A 148 10.02 -17.78 -45.48
N GLU A 149 10.84 -18.81 -45.23
CA GLU A 149 10.84 -19.47 -43.90
C GLU A 149 11.47 -18.56 -42.82
N LEU A 150 12.47 -17.75 -43.16
CA LEU A 150 13.03 -16.75 -42.25
C LEU A 150 12.02 -15.70 -41.86
N GLU A 151 11.26 -15.14 -42.84
CA GLU A 151 10.15 -14.21 -42.59
C GLU A 151 9.02 -14.87 -41.77
N ARG A 152 8.75 -16.14 -42.01
CA ARG A 152 7.75 -16.91 -41.30
C ARG A 152 8.14 -17.13 -39.83
N MET A 153 9.40 -17.47 -39.55
CA MET A 153 9.94 -17.56 -38.22
C MET A 153 9.77 -16.24 -37.46
N GLN A 154 10.19 -15.13 -38.08
CA GLN A 154 10.04 -13.80 -37.50
C GLN A 154 8.55 -13.47 -37.18
N THR A 155 7.65 -13.78 -38.12
CA THR A 155 6.22 -13.58 -37.94
C THR A 155 5.66 -14.34 -36.71
N GLN A 156 6.13 -15.57 -36.46
CA GLN A 156 5.68 -16.34 -35.28
C GLN A 156 6.21 -15.73 -33.97
N ILE A 157 7.46 -15.28 -33.97
CA ILE A 157 8.07 -14.58 -32.81
C ILE A 157 7.35 -13.26 -32.54
N ASP A 158 7.03 -12.48 -33.56
CA ASP A 158 6.29 -11.22 -33.43
C ASP A 158 4.87 -11.45 -32.88
N ARG A 159 4.18 -12.48 -33.34
CA ARG A 159 2.86 -12.85 -32.81
C ARG A 159 2.93 -13.25 -31.33
N PHE A 160 3.96 -14.02 -30.99
CA PHE A 160 4.22 -14.37 -29.59
C PHE A 160 4.43 -13.10 -28.74
N ARG A 161 5.28 -12.15 -29.18
CA ARG A 161 5.49 -10.86 -28.49
C ARG A 161 4.19 -10.06 -28.34
N GLN A 162 3.42 -9.92 -29.42
CA GLN A 162 2.14 -9.19 -29.38
C GLN A 162 1.15 -9.80 -28.39
N MET A 163 1.07 -11.13 -28.31
CA MET A 163 0.19 -11.81 -27.35
C MET A 163 0.64 -11.56 -25.91
N LEU A 164 1.94 -11.60 -25.64
CA LEU A 164 2.52 -11.27 -24.34
C LEU A 164 2.29 -9.82 -23.94
N GLU A 165 2.51 -8.88 -24.86
CA GLU A 165 2.27 -7.46 -24.63
C GLU A 165 0.82 -7.19 -24.28
N HIS A 166 -0.10 -7.79 -25.03
CA HIS A 166 -1.52 -7.63 -24.75
C HIS A 166 -1.90 -8.18 -23.37
N ARG A 167 -1.43 -9.38 -23.03
CA ARG A 167 -1.68 -10.00 -21.73
C ARG A 167 -1.08 -9.17 -20.57
N ALA A 168 0.17 -8.72 -20.72
CA ALA A 168 0.83 -7.89 -19.73
C ALA A 168 0.12 -6.54 -19.57
N ALA A 169 -0.27 -5.90 -20.67
CA ALA A 169 -1.02 -4.64 -20.64
C ALA A 169 -2.35 -4.78 -19.89
N VAL A 170 -3.13 -5.82 -20.19
CA VAL A 170 -4.40 -6.10 -19.51
C VAL A 170 -4.18 -6.38 -18.01
N ALA A 171 -3.17 -7.16 -17.65
CA ALA A 171 -2.85 -7.48 -16.26
C ALA A 171 -2.40 -6.23 -15.48
N ILE A 172 -1.56 -5.40 -16.09
CA ILE A 172 -1.09 -4.13 -15.52
C ILE A 172 -2.26 -3.15 -15.33
N ASP A 173 -3.11 -2.99 -16.35
CA ASP A 173 -4.26 -2.08 -16.29
C ASP A 173 -5.25 -2.47 -15.18
N GLN A 174 -5.61 -3.75 -15.10
CA GLN A 174 -6.46 -4.27 -14.03
C GLN A 174 -5.84 -4.13 -12.64
N ALA A 175 -4.52 -4.37 -12.51
CA ALA A 175 -3.81 -4.21 -11.26
C ALA A 175 -3.75 -2.74 -10.84
N THR A 176 -3.46 -1.83 -11.77
CA THR A 176 -3.38 -0.38 -11.55
C THR A 176 -4.73 0.21 -11.15
N GLU A 177 -5.83 -0.15 -11.86
CA GLU A 177 -7.17 0.28 -11.48
C GLU A 177 -7.56 -0.18 -10.07
N ARG A 178 -7.31 -1.46 -9.77
CA ARG A 178 -7.59 -2.02 -8.45
C ARG A 178 -6.75 -1.37 -7.35
N SER A 179 -5.46 -1.16 -7.58
CA SER A 179 -4.55 -0.46 -6.66
C SER A 179 -5.01 0.98 -6.42
N ARG A 180 -5.39 1.71 -7.47
CA ARG A 180 -5.89 3.08 -7.40
C ARG A 180 -7.13 3.20 -6.52
N ILE A 181 -8.12 2.30 -6.70
CA ILE A 181 -9.34 2.28 -5.89
C ILE A 181 -9.01 2.06 -4.41
N TRP A 182 -8.22 1.05 -4.08
CA TRP A 182 -7.86 0.74 -2.70
C TRP A 182 -7.00 1.82 -2.05
N ARG A 183 -6.11 2.44 -2.81
CA ARG A 183 -5.28 3.56 -2.36
C ARG A 183 -6.13 4.79 -2.03
N THR A 184 -7.01 5.19 -2.93
CA THR A 184 -7.93 6.31 -2.71
C THR A 184 -8.84 6.06 -1.51
N LEU A 185 -9.37 4.84 -1.38
CA LEU A 185 -10.18 4.45 -0.22
C LEU A 185 -9.38 4.55 1.08
N SER A 186 -8.14 4.07 1.10
CA SER A 186 -7.24 4.18 2.27
C SER A 186 -6.97 5.65 2.63
N GLU A 187 -6.68 6.51 1.66
CA GLU A 187 -6.46 7.95 1.87
C GLU A 187 -7.68 8.65 2.48
N ILE A 188 -8.88 8.34 1.98
CA ILE A 188 -10.14 8.85 2.53
C ILE A 188 -10.33 8.38 3.97
N MET A 189 -10.07 7.11 4.27
CA MET A 189 -10.20 6.56 5.62
C MET A 189 -9.21 7.17 6.60
N VAL A 190 -7.98 7.41 6.19
CA VAL A 190 -6.97 8.14 7.00
C VAL A 190 -7.43 9.57 7.26
N GLY A 191 -7.92 10.28 6.24
CA GLY A 191 -8.48 11.62 6.38
C GLY A 191 -9.66 11.68 7.36
N LEU A 192 -10.60 10.75 7.25
CA LEU A 192 -11.73 10.62 8.17
C LEU A 192 -11.28 10.34 9.62
N THR A 193 -10.28 9.47 9.79
CA THR A 193 -9.70 9.15 11.11
C THR A 193 -9.07 10.40 11.74
N ALA A 194 -8.30 11.17 10.96
CA ALA A 194 -7.69 12.41 11.41
C ALA A 194 -8.74 13.46 11.78
N LEU A 195 -9.77 13.63 10.96
CA LEU A 195 -10.90 14.54 11.20
C LEU A 195 -11.66 14.18 12.48
N MET A 196 -11.93 12.89 12.66
CA MET A 196 -12.58 12.37 13.87
C MET A 196 -11.72 12.59 15.10
N PHE A 197 -10.42 12.36 15.03
CA PHE A 197 -9.48 12.61 16.11
C PHE A 197 -9.49 14.10 16.53
N LEU A 198 -9.41 15.01 15.55
CA LEU A 198 -9.49 16.45 15.78
C LEU A 198 -10.83 16.87 16.40
N PHE A 199 -11.94 16.26 15.95
CA PHE A 199 -13.26 16.51 16.53
C PHE A 199 -13.35 16.04 17.99
N VAL A 200 -12.86 14.85 18.29
CA VAL A 200 -12.82 14.33 19.68
C VAL A 200 -11.96 15.22 20.56
N LEU A 201 -10.76 15.58 20.10
CA LEU A 201 -9.82 16.40 20.86
C LEU A 201 -10.34 17.83 21.07
N GLY A 202 -10.82 18.48 19.99
CA GLY A 202 -11.27 19.87 20.04
C GLY A 202 -12.64 20.07 20.69
N PHE A 203 -13.58 19.21 20.37
CA PHE A 203 -14.97 19.38 20.81
C PHE A 203 -15.29 18.63 22.10
N ILE A 204 -14.97 17.33 22.17
CA ILE A 204 -15.33 16.51 23.33
C ILE A 204 -14.39 16.83 24.51
N LEU A 205 -13.10 16.70 24.32
CA LEU A 205 -12.13 16.86 25.40
C LEU A 205 -12.09 18.30 25.90
N LYS A 206 -11.92 19.29 25.03
CA LYS A 206 -11.79 20.71 25.42
C LYS A 206 -13.08 21.28 25.99
N ARG A 207 -14.23 21.08 25.31
CA ARG A 207 -15.48 21.74 25.67
C ARG A 207 -16.29 21.00 26.71
N ARG A 208 -16.23 19.67 26.74
CA ARG A 208 -17.10 18.84 27.59
C ARG A 208 -16.39 18.30 28.83
N VAL A 209 -15.05 18.27 28.82
CA VAL A 209 -14.28 17.78 29.98
C VAL A 209 -13.41 18.88 30.56
N LEU A 210 -12.47 19.43 29.78
CA LEU A 210 -11.44 20.31 30.32
C LEU A 210 -12.03 21.60 30.89
N TYR A 211 -12.91 22.26 30.17
CA TYR A 211 -13.53 23.51 30.59
C TYR A 211 -14.38 23.38 31.87
N PRO A 212 -15.29 22.40 32.03
CA PRO A 212 -16.02 22.18 33.29
C PRO A 212 -15.10 21.80 34.43
N VAL A 213 -14.10 20.94 34.23
CA VAL A 213 -13.18 20.53 35.32
C VAL A 213 -12.36 21.70 35.82
N VAL A 214 -11.84 22.54 34.96
CA VAL A 214 -11.09 23.76 35.38
C VAL A 214 -11.98 24.70 36.19
N ARG A 215 -13.24 24.91 35.77
CA ARG A 215 -14.20 25.72 36.54
C ARG A 215 -14.54 25.13 37.92
N LEU A 216 -14.74 23.81 38.02
CA LEU A 216 -14.99 23.13 39.28
C LEU A 216 -13.77 23.21 40.19
N SER A 217 -12.56 23.09 39.64
CA SER A 217 -11.30 23.24 40.37
C SER A 217 -11.18 24.64 41.02
N ASP A 218 -11.50 25.70 40.26
CA ASP A 218 -11.50 27.08 40.77
C ASP A 218 -12.50 27.25 41.93
N VAL A 219 -13.72 26.71 41.78
CA VAL A 219 -14.74 26.74 42.86
C VAL A 219 -14.26 25.98 44.11
N VAL A 220 -13.65 24.82 43.95
CA VAL A 220 -13.10 24.03 45.06
C VAL A 220 -12.00 24.80 45.78
N GLN A 221 -11.11 25.47 45.06
CA GLN A 221 -10.02 26.24 45.61
C GLN A 221 -10.55 27.44 46.43
N ARG A 222 -11.60 28.14 45.94
CA ARG A 222 -12.25 29.23 46.66
C ARG A 222 -12.97 28.73 47.92
N LEU A 223 -13.68 27.60 47.84
CA LEU A 223 -14.30 26.95 48.98
C LEU A 223 -13.29 26.53 50.05
N ALA A 224 -12.12 26.06 49.64
CA ALA A 224 -11.01 25.72 50.55
C ALA A 224 -10.43 26.94 51.27
N SER A 225 -10.51 28.13 50.66
CA SER A 225 -10.13 29.41 51.28
C SER A 225 -11.31 30.05 52.09
N GLN A 226 -12.35 29.29 52.39
CA GLN A 226 -13.55 29.72 53.11
C GLN A 226 -14.40 30.78 52.39
N ASP A 227 -14.19 31.01 51.12
CA ASP A 227 -15.06 31.84 50.28
C ASP A 227 -16.28 31.05 49.80
N TYR A 228 -17.32 31.00 50.66
CA TYR A 228 -18.57 30.34 50.35
C TYR A 228 -19.54 31.21 49.54
N ALA A 229 -19.19 32.47 49.21
CA ALA A 229 -19.99 33.35 48.37
C ALA A 229 -19.91 32.95 46.88
N VAL A 230 -18.95 32.09 46.49
CA VAL A 230 -18.78 31.60 45.12
C VAL A 230 -20.03 30.86 44.65
N GLU A 231 -20.53 31.21 43.45
CA GLU A 231 -21.61 30.48 42.81
C GLU A 231 -21.09 29.17 42.21
N THR A 232 -21.74 28.06 42.55
CA THR A 232 -21.44 26.77 41.93
C THR A 232 -22.05 26.73 40.51
N PRO A 233 -21.27 26.46 39.46
CA PRO A 233 -21.80 26.42 38.10
C PRO A 233 -22.85 25.34 37.95
N HIS A 234 -23.99 25.70 37.35
CA HIS A 234 -25.05 24.77 36.99
C HIS A 234 -24.66 24.05 35.70
N PHE A 235 -24.25 22.80 35.78
CA PHE A 235 -24.10 21.93 34.62
C PHE A 235 -25.38 21.12 34.43
N THR A 236 -26.05 21.29 33.29
CA THR A 236 -27.24 20.53 32.89
C THR A 236 -26.91 19.11 32.43
N GLN A 237 -25.64 18.70 32.54
CA GLN A 237 -25.15 17.40 32.06
C GLN A 237 -25.40 16.35 33.15
N VAL A 238 -26.07 15.26 32.75
CA VAL A 238 -26.24 14.06 33.60
C VAL A 238 -25.03 13.14 33.29
N ASP A 239 -23.88 13.51 33.83
CA ASP A 239 -22.63 12.77 33.67
C ASP A 239 -21.77 12.95 34.94
N GLU A 240 -20.58 12.36 34.93
CA GLU A 240 -19.65 12.37 36.07
C GLU A 240 -19.25 13.78 36.50
N ILE A 241 -19.25 14.76 35.61
CA ILE A 241 -18.99 16.17 35.90
C ILE A 241 -20.20 16.81 36.64
N GLY A 242 -21.41 16.44 36.25
CA GLY A 242 -22.63 16.84 36.93
C GLY A 242 -22.67 16.34 38.38
N ASP A 243 -22.27 15.08 38.57
CA ASP A 243 -22.19 14.48 39.92
C ASP A 243 -21.17 15.20 40.83
N MET A 244 -20.00 15.56 40.26
CA MET A 244 -18.99 16.36 40.95
C MET A 244 -19.52 17.76 41.30
N ALA A 245 -20.20 18.42 40.37
CA ALA A 245 -20.80 19.74 40.64
C ALA A 245 -21.85 19.69 41.75
N GLN A 246 -22.65 18.64 41.82
CA GLN A 246 -23.61 18.41 42.87
C GLN A 246 -22.94 18.18 44.24
N ALA A 247 -21.90 17.36 44.29
CA ALA A 247 -21.13 17.13 45.52
C ALA A 247 -20.51 18.44 46.06
N ILE A 248 -19.93 19.26 45.17
CA ILE A 248 -19.37 20.57 45.53
C ILE A 248 -20.45 21.52 46.02
N ARG A 249 -21.66 21.47 45.48
CA ARG A 249 -22.81 22.27 45.96
C ARG A 249 -23.19 21.89 47.38
N ILE A 250 -23.33 20.62 47.68
CA ILE A 250 -23.62 20.11 49.02
C ILE A 250 -22.51 20.55 50.00
N PHE A 251 -21.25 20.46 49.58
CA PHE A 251 -20.13 20.90 50.42
C PHE A 251 -20.20 22.41 50.73
N ARG A 252 -20.53 23.26 49.76
CA ARG A 252 -20.73 24.70 49.93
C ARG A 252 -21.88 25.00 50.89
N GLU A 253 -23.04 24.33 50.74
CA GLU A 253 -24.19 24.50 51.60
C GLU A 253 -23.87 24.15 53.06
N ASN A 254 -23.15 23.05 53.29
CA ASN A 254 -22.67 22.66 54.62
C ASN A 254 -21.68 23.69 55.18
N GLY A 255 -20.77 24.23 54.35
CA GLY A 255 -19.85 25.29 54.75
C GLY A 255 -20.57 26.57 55.18
N LEU A 256 -21.56 27.02 54.42
CA LEU A 256 -22.39 28.17 54.74
C LEU A 256 -23.19 27.96 56.02
N ALA A 257 -23.78 26.78 56.24
CA ALA A 257 -24.50 26.44 57.45
C ALA A 257 -23.58 26.51 58.68
N ARG A 258 -22.38 25.97 58.59
CA ARG A 258 -21.36 26.03 59.65
C ARG A 258 -20.94 27.48 59.97
N GLN A 259 -20.65 28.28 58.92
CA GLN A 259 -20.30 29.70 59.14
C GLN A 259 -21.40 30.50 59.80
N ARG A 260 -22.69 30.27 59.51
CA ARG A 260 -23.83 30.90 60.19
C ARG A 260 -23.90 30.49 61.63
N LEU A 261 -23.68 29.22 61.91
CA LEU A 261 -23.69 28.74 63.34
C LEU A 261 -22.52 29.35 64.12
N GLU A 262 -21.36 29.50 63.56
CA GLU A 262 -20.21 30.16 64.18
C GLU A 262 -20.51 31.64 64.46
N GLN A 263 -21.05 32.36 63.48
CA GLN A 263 -21.49 33.75 63.64
C GLN A 263 -22.55 33.91 64.70
N GLN A 264 -23.53 33.01 64.81
CA GLN A 264 -24.54 33.02 65.85
C GLN A 264 -23.92 32.81 67.26
N ARG A 265 -23.03 31.85 67.40
CA ARG A 265 -22.28 31.59 68.60
C ARG A 265 -21.47 32.79 69.06
N ASP A 266 -20.80 33.45 68.18
CA ASP A 266 -19.98 34.63 68.49
C ASP A 266 -20.85 35.82 68.89
N ALA A 267 -21.99 36.01 68.22
CA ALA A 267 -23.00 37.01 68.59
C ALA A 267 -23.61 36.72 70.00
N ASP A 268 -24.02 35.48 70.29
CA ASP A 268 -24.52 35.07 71.58
C ASP A 268 -23.48 35.23 72.69
N TRP A 269 -22.23 34.92 72.36
CA TRP A 269 -21.13 35.13 73.35
C TRP A 269 -20.92 36.62 73.62
N ALA A 270 -20.91 37.49 72.61
CA ALA A 270 -20.76 38.93 72.72
C ALA A 270 -21.96 39.55 73.60
N ILE A 271 -23.18 39.06 73.32
CA ILE A 271 -24.37 39.49 74.17
C ILE A 271 -24.21 39.06 75.60
N ARG A 272 -23.82 37.83 75.90
CA ARG A 272 -23.55 37.35 77.24
C ARG A 272 -22.47 38.13 77.95
N GLU A 273 -21.39 38.48 77.29
CA GLU A 273 -20.32 39.30 77.84
C GLU A 273 -20.77 40.71 78.13
N LEU A 274 -21.59 41.34 77.24
CA LEU A 274 -22.21 42.65 77.53
C LEU A 274 -23.13 42.62 78.71
N LEU A 275 -24.01 41.61 78.83
CA LEU A 275 -24.88 41.43 79.98
C LEU A 275 -24.11 41.22 81.27
N ALA A 276 -23.03 40.43 81.24
CA ALA A 276 -22.16 40.24 82.43
C ALA A 276 -21.49 41.55 82.85
N ARG A 277 -20.99 42.35 81.91
CA ARG A 277 -20.41 43.69 82.21
C ARG A 277 -21.44 44.70 82.78
N MET A 278 -22.70 44.67 82.25
CA MET A 278 -23.78 45.52 82.75
C MET A 278 -24.17 45.11 84.16
N THR A 279 -24.30 43.83 84.48
CA THR A 279 -24.63 43.31 85.81
C THR A 279 -23.56 43.67 86.82
N GLN A 280 -22.27 43.62 86.45
CA GLN A 280 -21.14 43.98 87.27
C GLN A 280 -21.11 45.50 87.59
N ARG A 281 -21.58 46.39 86.67
CA ARG A 281 -21.72 47.84 86.92
C ARG A 281 -22.92 48.24 87.76
N LEU A 282 -23.94 47.40 87.91
CA LEU A 282 -25.11 47.62 88.74
C LEU A 282 -24.93 47.11 90.13
N GLN A 283 -23.90 46.33 90.44
CA GLN A 283 -23.61 45.77 91.76
C GLN A 283 -22.47 46.49 92.51
N GLY A 284 -21.84 47.45 91.89
CA GLY A 284 -20.79 48.31 92.48
C GLY A 284 -21.24 49.77 92.55
#